data_444c84bfa0713290dfca05bb727a670b
#
_entry.id   444c84bfa0713290dfca05bb727a670b
#
_cell.length_a   1.000
_cell.length_b   1.000
_cell.length_c   1.000
_cell.angle_alpha   90.00
_cell.angle_beta   90.00
_cell.angle_gamma   90.00
#
_symmetry.space_group_name_H-M   'P 1'
#
loop_
_entity.id
_entity.type
_entity.pdbx_description
1 polymer ?
#
loop_
_entity_poly.entity_id
_entity_poly.type
_entity_poly.pdbx_seq_one_letter_code
_entity_poly.pdbx_strand_id
1 'polypeptide(L)'
;EMPGAGVKPIVHANYRGQDLALPDDPTAVLRFADNPWLAEQIGNDIVTASGTTLLGADNKAGVAEIVTVAEYLVQHPEIPHGAIRLGFTPDEEVGRGTEHFDVAKFGAACAYTLDGETLGELEMESFCADAMTFTFQGFNTHPGYAKGRMVNAIKIAADFISRLPEGRLSPETTAGHEGYVHPYVVTASVERTAVKLLIRDFKVPGLKEKEAFLDNLARTTVADWPGATVE
;
A
#
# COMPACT_ATOMS: atom_id res chain seq x y z
N GLU A 1 -0.65 -9.24 -13.08
CA GLU A 1 -1.53 -9.69 -11.98
C GLU A 1 -2.06 -11.10 -12.26
N MET A 2 -2.23 -11.90 -11.20
CA MET A 2 -2.82 -13.24 -11.31
C MET A 2 -4.35 -13.14 -11.22
N PRO A 3 -5.11 -13.91 -12.02
CA PRO A 3 -6.56 -13.88 -11.95
C PRO A 3 -7.08 -14.48 -10.63
N GLY A 4 -8.20 -13.96 -10.12
CA GLY A 4 -8.90 -14.49 -8.95
C GLY A 4 -10.11 -15.37 -9.28
N ALA A 5 -10.40 -15.61 -10.56
CA ALA A 5 -11.54 -16.41 -10.97
C ALA A 5 -11.21 -17.92 -11.03
N GLY A 6 -12.13 -18.76 -10.57
CA GLY A 6 -11.98 -20.21 -10.63
C GLY A 6 -10.95 -20.77 -9.65
N VAL A 7 -10.79 -20.13 -8.48
CA VAL A 7 -9.86 -20.57 -7.44
C VAL A 7 -10.12 -22.03 -7.04
N LYS A 8 -9.05 -22.81 -6.97
CA LYS A 8 -9.04 -24.19 -6.46
C LYS A 8 -8.22 -24.22 -5.18
N PRO A 9 -8.83 -24.10 -4.00
CA PRO A 9 -8.09 -24.12 -2.74
C PRO A 9 -7.58 -25.50 -2.42
N ILE A 10 -6.35 -25.58 -1.91
CA ILE A 10 -5.68 -26.82 -1.50
C ILE A 10 -5.27 -26.67 -0.04
N VAL A 11 -5.68 -27.62 0.78
CA VAL A 11 -5.29 -27.68 2.20
C VAL A 11 -4.09 -28.61 2.35
N HIS A 12 -2.97 -28.05 2.79
CA HIS A 12 -1.76 -28.77 3.18
C HIS A 12 -1.80 -28.97 4.70
N ALA A 13 -2.40 -30.08 5.12
CA ALA A 13 -2.61 -30.34 6.54
C ALA A 13 -1.28 -30.60 7.27
N ASN A 14 -1.18 -30.06 8.50
CA ASN A 14 -0.07 -30.31 9.41
C ASN A 14 1.30 -30.04 8.75
N TYR A 15 1.50 -28.84 8.27
CA TYR A 15 2.71 -28.40 7.56
C TYR A 15 3.99 -28.75 8.36
N ARG A 16 5.02 -29.22 7.65
CA ARG A 16 6.26 -29.72 8.25
C ARG A 16 7.52 -28.94 7.85
N GLY A 17 7.38 -27.81 7.17
CA GLY A 17 8.51 -26.99 6.70
C GLY A 17 9.03 -27.35 5.31
N GLN A 18 8.32 -28.15 4.54
CA GLN A 18 8.68 -28.48 3.17
C GLN A 18 8.26 -27.38 2.20
N ASP A 19 8.94 -27.29 1.05
CA ASP A 19 8.47 -26.48 -0.07
C ASP A 19 7.11 -27.00 -0.56
N LEU A 20 6.21 -26.09 -0.92
CA LEU A 20 4.89 -26.42 -1.45
C LEU A 20 4.84 -26.11 -2.95
N ALA A 21 4.93 -27.13 -3.78
CA ALA A 21 4.72 -27.02 -5.23
C ALA A 21 3.22 -27.00 -5.54
N LEU A 22 2.78 -26.07 -6.37
CA LEU A 22 1.38 -25.93 -6.73
C LEU A 22 1.06 -26.77 -7.99
N PRO A 23 0.02 -27.64 -7.96
CA PRO A 23 -0.12 -28.71 -8.95
C PRO A 23 -0.49 -28.23 -10.37
N ASP A 24 -1.17 -27.10 -10.51
CA ASP A 24 -1.58 -26.59 -11.84
C ASP A 24 -0.50 -25.69 -12.47
N ASP A 25 0.53 -25.30 -11.71
CA ASP A 25 1.74 -24.65 -12.20
C ASP A 25 2.97 -25.14 -11.44
N PRO A 26 3.71 -26.13 -11.96
CA PRO A 26 4.89 -26.67 -11.31
C PRO A 26 6.04 -25.66 -11.08
N THR A 27 5.99 -24.50 -11.73
CA THR A 27 6.97 -23.43 -11.52
C THR A 27 6.60 -22.54 -10.31
N ALA A 28 5.33 -22.55 -9.89
CA ALA A 28 4.85 -21.86 -8.71
C ALA A 28 5.13 -22.71 -7.46
N VAL A 29 6.18 -22.37 -6.76
CA VAL A 29 6.62 -23.06 -5.54
C VAL A 29 6.74 -22.07 -4.39
N LEU A 30 6.01 -22.31 -3.31
CA LEU A 30 6.21 -21.61 -2.05
C LEU A 30 7.40 -22.24 -1.34
N ARG A 31 8.56 -21.61 -1.44
CA ARG A 31 9.80 -22.13 -0.84
C ARG A 31 9.89 -21.71 0.62
N PHE A 32 10.17 -22.65 1.48
CA PHE A 32 10.36 -22.40 2.90
C PHE A 32 11.48 -21.36 3.14
N ALA A 33 12.58 -21.48 2.40
CA ALA A 33 13.72 -20.56 2.54
C ALA A 33 13.41 -19.10 2.15
N ASP A 34 12.46 -18.89 1.22
CA ASP A 34 12.09 -17.57 0.71
C ASP A 34 10.97 -16.93 1.55
N ASN A 35 10.33 -17.70 2.43
CA ASN A 35 9.18 -17.28 3.23
C ASN A 35 9.40 -17.58 4.71
N PRO A 36 10.12 -16.74 5.46
CA PRO A 36 10.47 -16.99 6.87
C PRO A 36 9.26 -17.27 7.79
N TRP A 37 8.11 -16.65 7.48
CA TRP A 37 6.85 -16.82 8.22
C TRP A 37 6.30 -18.24 8.19
N LEU A 38 6.69 -19.05 7.19
CA LEU A 38 6.31 -20.46 7.13
C LEU A 38 6.90 -21.27 8.29
N ALA A 39 7.99 -20.82 8.90
CA ALA A 39 8.56 -21.48 10.07
C ALA A 39 7.62 -21.44 11.29
N GLU A 40 6.86 -20.37 11.43
CA GLU A 40 5.87 -20.20 12.50
C GLU A 40 4.60 -21.03 12.24
N GLN A 41 4.43 -21.52 11.03
CA GLN A 41 3.26 -22.31 10.63
C GLN A 41 3.52 -23.82 10.69
N ILE A 42 4.66 -24.27 11.14
CA ILE A 42 4.93 -25.71 11.31
C ILE A 42 3.93 -26.31 12.32
N GLY A 43 3.20 -27.32 11.87
CA GLY A 43 2.14 -27.97 12.64
C GLY A 43 0.73 -27.42 12.34
N ASN A 44 0.61 -26.28 11.69
CA ASN A 44 -0.65 -25.71 11.23
C ASN A 44 -1.02 -26.19 9.83
N ASP A 45 -2.25 -25.96 9.43
CA ASP A 45 -2.70 -26.20 8.06
C ASP A 45 -2.43 -24.95 7.20
N ILE A 46 -1.87 -25.17 6.01
CA ILE A 46 -1.65 -24.11 5.02
C ILE A 46 -2.67 -24.25 3.89
N VAL A 47 -3.36 -23.19 3.54
CA VAL A 47 -4.27 -23.15 2.39
C VAL A 47 -3.62 -22.37 1.25
N THR A 48 -3.51 -23.02 0.08
CA THR A 48 -2.97 -22.40 -1.15
C THR A 48 -3.99 -22.46 -2.29
N ALA A 49 -3.77 -21.69 -3.34
CA ALA A 49 -4.36 -21.96 -4.65
C ALA A 49 -3.59 -23.06 -5.36
N SER A 50 -4.07 -23.47 -6.55
CA SER A 50 -3.44 -24.54 -7.35
C SER A 50 -2.26 -24.08 -8.22
N GLY A 51 -1.96 -22.77 -8.27
CA GLY A 51 -0.85 -22.17 -9.01
C GLY A 51 -1.27 -21.24 -10.15
N THR A 52 -2.50 -21.32 -10.62
CA THR A 52 -3.00 -20.53 -11.76
C THR A 52 -3.88 -19.36 -11.37
N THR A 53 -4.18 -19.20 -10.08
CA THR A 53 -4.98 -18.12 -9.56
C THR A 53 -4.35 -17.53 -8.31
N LEU A 54 -4.73 -16.27 -7.99
CA LEU A 54 -4.50 -15.72 -6.67
C LEU A 54 -5.42 -16.41 -5.64
N LEU A 55 -4.92 -16.62 -4.44
CA LEU A 55 -5.70 -16.90 -3.24
C LEU A 55 -5.09 -16.09 -2.09
N GLY A 56 -5.71 -14.97 -1.76
CA GLY A 56 -5.33 -14.15 -0.62
C GLY A 56 -6.35 -14.26 0.50
N ALA A 57 -5.91 -14.24 1.76
CA ALA A 57 -6.78 -14.07 2.90
C ALA A 57 -7.32 -12.65 3.00
N ASP A 58 -6.60 -11.72 2.46
CA ASP A 58 -6.93 -10.30 2.34
C ASP A 58 -8.00 -10.07 1.25
N ASN A 59 -9.20 -9.61 1.64
CA ASN A 59 -9.73 -9.57 3.02
C ASN A 59 -10.85 -10.61 3.21
N LYS A 60 -10.76 -11.75 2.56
CA LYS A 60 -11.77 -12.83 2.64
C LYS A 60 -11.81 -13.50 4.01
N ALA A 61 -10.68 -13.50 4.73
CA ALA A 61 -10.64 -13.99 6.12
C ALA A 61 -11.52 -13.12 7.02
N GLY A 62 -11.37 -11.79 6.98
CA GLY A 62 -12.21 -10.87 7.74
C GLY A 62 -13.68 -10.97 7.39
N VAL A 63 -14.03 -11.17 6.12
CA VAL A 63 -15.42 -11.45 5.71
C VAL A 63 -15.95 -12.73 6.35
N ALA A 64 -15.16 -13.81 6.33
CA ALA A 64 -15.54 -15.07 6.93
C ALA A 64 -15.71 -14.96 8.45
N GLU A 65 -14.82 -14.27 9.13
CA GLU A 65 -14.86 -14.01 10.58
C GLU A 65 -16.14 -13.24 10.96
N ILE A 66 -16.44 -12.15 10.28
CA ILE A 66 -17.66 -11.34 10.52
C ILE A 66 -18.91 -12.18 10.39
N VAL A 67 -19.03 -12.96 9.31
CA VAL A 67 -20.22 -13.80 9.07
C VAL A 67 -20.32 -14.92 10.10
N THR A 68 -19.20 -15.56 10.44
CA THR A 68 -19.15 -16.64 11.44
C THR A 68 -19.54 -16.14 12.84
N VAL A 69 -19.03 -14.96 13.24
CA VAL A 69 -19.40 -14.35 14.53
C VAL A 69 -20.89 -13.99 14.56
N ALA A 70 -21.42 -13.45 13.47
CA ALA A 70 -22.85 -13.14 13.38
C ALA A 70 -23.72 -14.39 13.50
N GLU A 71 -23.37 -15.46 12.80
CA GLU A 71 -24.05 -16.75 12.91
C GLU A 71 -23.97 -17.31 14.35
N TYR A 72 -22.80 -17.27 14.94
CA TYR A 72 -22.58 -17.74 16.31
C TYR A 72 -23.46 -16.99 17.32
N LEU A 73 -23.52 -15.67 17.25
CA LEU A 73 -24.34 -14.86 18.15
C LEU A 73 -25.83 -15.09 17.98
N VAL A 74 -26.31 -15.36 16.74
CA VAL A 74 -27.71 -15.74 16.49
C VAL A 74 -28.03 -17.11 17.09
N GLN A 75 -27.08 -18.05 17.05
CA GLN A 75 -27.25 -19.40 17.64
C GLN A 75 -27.11 -19.42 19.17
N HIS A 76 -26.49 -18.39 19.74
CA HIS A 76 -26.20 -18.26 21.17
C HIS A 76 -26.84 -17.01 21.80
N PRO A 77 -28.17 -16.96 21.89
CA PRO A 77 -28.88 -15.77 22.40
C PRO A 77 -28.60 -15.48 23.89
N GLU A 78 -27.95 -16.39 24.61
CA GLU A 78 -27.48 -16.19 25.97
C GLU A 78 -26.30 -15.25 26.07
N ILE A 79 -25.60 -14.98 24.98
CA ILE A 79 -24.48 -14.03 24.94
C ILE A 79 -25.03 -12.61 24.83
N PRO A 80 -24.87 -11.77 25.86
CA PRO A 80 -25.39 -10.40 25.81
C PRO A 80 -24.58 -9.54 24.84
N HIS A 81 -25.26 -8.90 23.91
CA HIS A 81 -24.64 -7.94 22.98
C HIS A 81 -25.60 -6.81 22.63
N GLY A 82 -25.07 -5.66 22.21
CA GLY A 82 -25.85 -4.57 21.64
C GLY A 82 -26.27 -4.85 20.19
N ALA A 83 -26.86 -3.85 19.56
CA ALA A 83 -27.17 -3.92 18.12
C ALA A 83 -25.89 -3.98 17.30
N ILE A 84 -25.74 -5.03 16.50
CA ILE A 84 -24.61 -5.24 15.60
C ILE A 84 -25.06 -4.95 14.18
N ARG A 85 -24.25 -4.22 13.42
CA ARG A 85 -24.43 -3.94 12.01
C ARG A 85 -23.22 -4.43 11.25
N LEU A 86 -23.46 -5.14 10.16
CA LEU A 86 -22.40 -5.64 9.28
C LEU A 86 -22.35 -4.77 8.02
N GLY A 87 -21.16 -4.31 7.67
CA GLY A 87 -20.91 -3.54 6.46
C GLY A 87 -19.83 -4.22 5.63
N PHE A 88 -20.07 -4.38 4.34
CA PHE A 88 -19.10 -4.86 3.37
C PHE A 88 -18.98 -3.83 2.26
N THR A 89 -17.77 -3.41 1.95
CA THR A 89 -17.51 -2.40 0.93
C THR A 89 -16.67 -3.00 -0.21
N PRO A 90 -16.99 -2.68 -1.47
CA PRO A 90 -16.15 -3.06 -2.61
C PRO A 90 -14.99 -2.07 -2.78
N ASP A 91 -14.07 -2.38 -3.68
CA ASP A 91 -13.03 -1.46 -4.18
C ASP A 91 -12.04 -0.95 -3.10
N GLU A 92 -11.78 -1.73 -2.05
CA GLU A 92 -10.80 -1.41 -1.02
C GLU A 92 -9.40 -1.25 -1.64
N GLU A 93 -8.96 -2.20 -2.48
CA GLU A 93 -7.64 -2.28 -3.12
C GLU A 93 -7.31 -1.09 -4.04
N VAL A 94 -8.31 -0.33 -4.43
CA VAL A 94 -8.16 0.91 -5.20
C VAL A 94 -8.45 2.17 -4.37
N GLY A 95 -8.59 2.03 -3.04
CA GLY A 95 -8.81 3.12 -2.10
C GLY A 95 -10.20 3.75 -2.20
N ARG A 96 -11.21 3.04 -2.71
CA ARG A 96 -12.57 3.56 -2.94
C ARG A 96 -13.64 2.91 -2.07
N GLY A 97 -13.26 2.07 -1.14
CA GLY A 97 -14.17 1.28 -0.33
C GLY A 97 -15.21 2.08 0.44
N THR A 98 -14.92 3.31 0.80
CA THR A 98 -15.83 4.17 1.57
C THR A 98 -16.50 5.27 0.74
N GLU A 99 -16.23 5.37 -0.56
CA GLU A 99 -16.70 6.47 -1.42
C GLU A 99 -18.23 6.63 -1.41
N HIS A 100 -18.96 5.51 -1.32
CA HIS A 100 -20.41 5.49 -1.31
C HIS A 100 -20.99 4.96 0.00
N PHE A 101 -20.19 4.85 1.05
CA PHE A 101 -20.65 4.32 2.34
C PHE A 101 -21.35 5.41 3.16
N ASP A 102 -22.64 5.23 3.38
CA ASP A 102 -23.47 6.14 4.17
C ASP A 102 -23.35 5.84 5.67
N VAL A 103 -22.40 6.50 6.32
CA VAL A 103 -22.14 6.37 7.76
C VAL A 103 -23.37 6.69 8.62
N ALA A 104 -24.16 7.70 8.25
CA ALA A 104 -25.35 8.10 9.00
C ALA A 104 -26.43 7.02 8.90
N LYS A 105 -26.67 6.45 7.73
CA LYS A 105 -27.60 5.35 7.52
C LYS A 105 -27.13 4.07 8.21
N PHE A 106 -25.82 3.80 8.20
CA PHE A 106 -25.23 2.66 8.91
C PHE A 106 -25.47 2.78 10.41
N GLY A 107 -25.37 3.98 10.98
CA GLY A 107 -25.88 4.34 12.31
C GLY A 107 -25.25 3.55 13.46
N ALA A 108 -23.99 3.18 13.37
CA ALA A 108 -23.22 2.57 14.45
C ALA A 108 -22.51 3.65 15.28
N ALA A 109 -22.37 3.42 16.59
CA ALA A 109 -21.64 4.32 17.49
C ALA A 109 -20.11 4.17 17.34
N CYS A 110 -19.66 2.97 17.01
CA CYS A 110 -18.26 2.64 16.70
C CYS A 110 -18.24 1.50 15.68
N ALA A 111 -17.11 1.29 15.05
CA ALA A 111 -16.91 0.20 14.10
C ALA A 111 -15.54 -0.45 14.33
N TYR A 112 -15.45 -1.73 14.02
CA TYR A 112 -14.22 -2.50 13.92
C TYR A 112 -14.06 -2.91 12.45
N THR A 113 -12.87 -2.70 11.91
CA THR A 113 -12.50 -3.18 10.57
C THR A 113 -11.67 -4.45 10.74
N LEU A 114 -12.08 -5.52 10.08
CA LEU A 114 -11.38 -6.80 10.12
C LEU A 114 -10.61 -6.97 8.81
N ASP A 115 -9.35 -6.63 8.86
CA ASP A 115 -8.44 -6.61 7.74
C ASP A 115 -7.00 -6.65 8.29
N GLY A 116 -6.63 -7.76 8.85
CA GLY A 116 -5.35 -7.89 9.54
C GLY A 116 -4.47 -8.97 8.93
N GLU A 117 -3.21 -8.98 9.31
CA GLU A 117 -2.21 -9.93 8.87
C GLU A 117 -2.01 -11.05 9.88
N THR A 118 -1.95 -10.70 11.17
CA THR A 118 -1.51 -11.61 12.23
C THR A 118 -2.65 -11.93 13.20
N LEU A 119 -2.78 -13.21 13.55
CA LEU A 119 -3.78 -13.67 14.50
C LEU A 119 -3.64 -12.96 15.86
N GLY A 120 -4.73 -12.34 16.31
CA GLY A 120 -4.81 -11.65 17.58
C GLY A 120 -4.24 -10.24 17.60
N GLU A 121 -3.85 -9.70 16.47
CA GLU A 121 -3.45 -8.30 16.31
C GLU A 121 -4.65 -7.38 16.45
N LEU A 122 -4.46 -6.29 17.17
CA LEU A 122 -5.45 -5.22 17.32
C LEU A 122 -4.78 -3.87 17.11
N GLU A 123 -5.09 -3.23 16.01
CA GLU A 123 -4.66 -1.88 15.73
C GLU A 123 -5.62 -0.86 16.34
N MET A 124 -5.09 0.03 17.15
CA MET A 124 -5.85 1.10 17.83
C MET A 124 -5.39 2.50 17.42
N GLU A 125 -4.48 2.59 16.48
CA GLU A 125 -3.94 3.84 15.97
C GLU A 125 -4.10 3.92 14.46
N SER A 126 -4.25 5.11 13.93
CA SER A 126 -4.21 5.39 12.51
C SER A 126 -3.10 6.38 12.19
N PHE A 127 -2.69 6.42 10.95
CA PHE A 127 -1.74 7.38 10.43
C PHE A 127 -2.44 8.46 9.59
N CYS A 128 -1.74 9.59 9.40
CA CYS A 128 -2.11 10.60 8.43
C CYS A 128 -1.35 10.32 7.12
N ALA A 129 -2.03 10.36 5.99
CA ALA A 129 -1.42 10.19 4.67
C ALA A 129 -1.85 11.31 3.74
N ASP A 130 -0.92 11.75 2.90
CA ASP A 130 -1.17 12.67 1.81
C ASP A 130 -0.33 12.26 0.59
N ALA A 131 -0.67 12.77 -0.58
CA ALA A 131 0.10 12.59 -1.81
C ALA A 131 0.41 13.94 -2.44
N MET A 132 1.65 14.08 -2.92
CA MET A 132 2.07 15.24 -3.69
C MET A 132 2.58 14.82 -5.06
N THR A 133 2.34 15.65 -6.04
CA THR A 133 2.91 15.46 -7.38
C THR A 133 3.64 16.74 -7.77
N PHE A 134 4.95 16.63 -8.00
CA PHE A 134 5.74 17.73 -8.55
C PHE A 134 5.94 17.51 -10.04
N THR A 135 5.50 18.48 -10.83
CA THR A 135 5.70 18.46 -12.28
C THR A 135 6.79 19.47 -12.65
N PHE A 136 7.94 18.95 -13.01
CA PHE A 136 9.06 19.74 -13.50
C PHE A 136 8.89 19.98 -14.99
N GLN A 137 8.95 21.25 -15.39
CA GLN A 137 8.90 21.68 -16.78
C GLN A 137 10.29 22.12 -17.21
N GLY A 138 10.78 21.52 -18.29
CA GLY A 138 12.03 21.89 -18.96
C GLY A 138 11.76 22.52 -20.32
N PHE A 139 12.79 22.57 -21.13
CA PHE A 139 12.73 23.01 -22.52
C PHE A 139 13.41 22.00 -23.44
N ASN A 140 12.63 21.39 -24.32
CA ASN A 140 13.11 20.41 -25.28
C ASN A 140 13.52 21.08 -26.61
N THR A 141 14.57 20.58 -27.21
CA THR A 141 15.02 20.96 -28.54
C THR A 141 15.78 19.81 -29.20
N HIS A 142 15.96 19.87 -30.51
CA HIS A 142 16.74 18.85 -31.21
C HIS A 142 18.16 18.73 -30.60
N PRO A 143 18.68 17.53 -30.31
CA PRO A 143 19.98 17.35 -29.66
C PRO A 143 21.15 18.06 -30.33
N GLY A 144 21.13 18.19 -31.64
CA GLY A 144 22.16 18.91 -32.42
C GLY A 144 22.23 20.42 -32.14
N TYR A 145 21.19 21.00 -31.51
CA TYR A 145 21.10 22.43 -31.17
C TYR A 145 20.91 22.66 -29.68
N ALA A 146 21.11 21.62 -28.85
CA ALA A 146 20.77 21.62 -27.43
C ALA A 146 21.73 22.44 -26.56
N LYS A 147 22.96 22.68 -27.02
CA LYS A 147 23.99 23.38 -26.23
C LYS A 147 23.53 24.78 -25.84
N GLY A 148 23.43 25.04 -24.54
CA GLY A 148 23.00 26.31 -23.96
C GLY A 148 21.49 26.63 -24.15
N ARG A 149 20.69 25.65 -24.58
CA ARG A 149 19.24 25.83 -24.82
C ARG A 149 18.39 24.78 -24.13
N MET A 150 18.74 23.49 -24.23
CA MET A 150 17.93 22.41 -23.65
C MET A 150 18.00 22.45 -22.13
N VAL A 151 16.83 22.39 -21.50
CA VAL A 151 16.66 22.14 -20.07
C VAL A 151 15.91 20.83 -19.91
N ASN A 152 16.57 19.82 -19.41
CA ASN A 152 16.05 18.46 -19.37
C ASN A 152 15.31 18.19 -18.06
N ALA A 153 13.97 18.09 -18.12
CA ALA A 153 13.12 17.86 -16.95
C ALA A 153 13.42 16.53 -16.22
N ILE A 154 13.91 15.51 -16.93
CA ILE A 154 14.35 14.25 -16.30
C ILE A 154 15.51 14.50 -15.34
N LYS A 155 16.47 15.33 -15.73
CA LYS A 155 17.63 15.66 -14.89
C LYS A 155 17.22 16.49 -13.68
N ILE A 156 16.26 17.40 -13.84
CA ILE A 156 15.74 18.19 -12.71
C ILE A 156 15.05 17.29 -11.70
N ALA A 157 14.19 16.37 -12.15
CA ALA A 157 13.51 15.42 -11.29
C ALA A 157 14.51 14.47 -10.59
N ALA A 158 15.55 14.02 -11.29
CA ALA A 158 16.63 13.21 -10.68
C ALA A 158 17.39 13.98 -9.60
N ASP A 159 17.70 15.26 -9.84
CA ASP A 159 18.32 16.16 -8.87
C ASP A 159 17.42 16.35 -7.64
N PHE A 160 16.13 16.61 -7.84
CA PHE A 160 15.15 16.70 -6.76
C PHE A 160 15.12 15.43 -5.90
N ILE A 161 15.03 14.25 -6.54
CA ILE A 161 15.00 12.96 -5.82
C ILE A 161 16.32 12.73 -5.06
N SER A 162 17.46 13.05 -5.66
CA SER A 162 18.77 12.88 -5.02
C SER A 162 19.01 13.79 -3.81
N ARG A 163 18.25 14.87 -3.69
CA ARG A 163 18.29 15.77 -2.52
C ARG A 163 17.39 15.33 -1.37
N LEU A 164 16.57 14.29 -1.57
CA LEU A 164 15.82 13.70 -0.46
C LEU A 164 16.81 13.05 0.53
N PRO A 165 16.53 13.08 1.84
CA PRO A 165 17.42 12.49 2.84
C PRO A 165 17.57 10.98 2.67
N GLU A 166 18.77 10.49 2.40
CA GLU A 166 19.05 9.06 2.16
C GLU A 166 18.97 8.20 3.44
N GLY A 167 19.39 8.73 4.57
CA GLY A 167 19.52 7.97 5.83
C GLY A 167 18.32 8.12 6.76
N ARG A 168 17.25 8.77 6.33
CA ARG A 168 16.06 9.04 7.12
C ARG A 168 14.92 9.49 6.20
N LEU A 169 13.71 9.48 6.72
CA LEU A 169 12.54 10.04 6.05
C LEU A 169 12.10 9.25 4.80
N SER A 170 12.48 7.98 4.68
CA SER A 170 12.00 7.08 3.63
C SER A 170 11.47 5.78 4.25
N PRO A 171 10.61 5.02 3.56
CA PRO A 171 10.12 3.74 4.08
C PRO A 171 11.24 2.77 4.44
N GLU A 172 12.36 2.81 3.70
CA GLU A 172 13.51 1.92 3.91
C GLU A 172 14.33 2.28 5.17
N THR A 173 14.11 3.47 5.75
CA THR A 173 14.94 4.01 6.84
C THR A 173 14.14 4.40 8.08
N THR A 174 12.82 4.20 8.06
CA THR A 174 11.92 4.57 9.16
C THR A 174 11.20 3.34 9.71
N ALA A 175 10.82 3.40 10.99
CA ALA A 175 10.10 2.34 11.67
C ALA A 175 9.15 2.91 12.74
N GLY A 176 8.21 2.10 13.22
CA GLY A 176 7.25 2.48 14.26
C GLY A 176 6.46 3.74 13.89
N HIS A 177 6.49 4.75 14.74
CA HIS A 177 5.76 6.01 14.55
C HIS A 177 6.54 7.10 13.76
N GLU A 178 7.60 6.72 13.10
CA GLU A 178 8.34 7.65 12.24
C GLU A 178 7.61 7.83 10.91
N GLY A 179 7.35 9.08 10.56
CA GLY A 179 6.76 9.39 9.26
C GLY A 179 7.79 9.41 8.14
N TYR A 180 7.33 9.30 6.89
CA TYR A 180 8.21 9.22 5.73
C TYR A 180 7.67 9.96 4.51
N VAL A 181 8.55 10.12 3.52
CA VAL A 181 8.25 10.57 2.14
C VAL A 181 8.71 9.49 1.18
N HIS A 182 7.84 9.07 0.28
CA HIS A 182 8.12 7.97 -0.64
C HIS A 182 7.85 8.37 -2.09
N PRO A 183 8.88 8.68 -2.90
CA PRO A 183 8.70 8.83 -4.33
C PRO A 183 8.44 7.44 -4.94
N TYR A 184 7.24 7.22 -5.50
CA TYR A 184 6.83 5.89 -5.95
C TYR A 184 6.50 5.80 -7.45
N VAL A 185 6.26 6.93 -8.11
CA VAL A 185 6.02 6.96 -9.57
C VAL A 185 6.74 8.14 -10.19
N VAL A 186 7.44 7.89 -11.29
CA VAL A 186 8.02 8.92 -12.15
C VAL A 186 7.52 8.73 -13.58
N THR A 187 6.85 9.75 -14.11
CA THR A 187 6.47 9.80 -15.53
C THR A 187 7.31 10.87 -16.21
N ALA A 188 8.19 10.46 -17.14
CA ALA A 188 9.32 11.29 -17.56
C ALA A 188 9.40 11.52 -19.06
N SER A 189 9.65 12.78 -19.46
CA SER A 189 10.14 13.19 -20.76
C SER A 189 11.12 14.36 -20.60
N VAL A 190 11.85 14.69 -21.67
CA VAL A 190 12.80 15.83 -21.66
C VAL A 190 12.11 17.14 -21.34
N GLU A 191 10.88 17.33 -21.83
CA GLU A 191 10.12 18.55 -21.66
C GLU A 191 9.40 18.63 -20.32
N ARG A 192 8.84 17.48 -19.85
CA ARG A 192 8.02 17.42 -18.65
C ARG A 192 8.24 16.11 -17.90
N THR A 193 8.51 16.22 -16.63
CA THR A 193 8.65 15.04 -15.75
C THR A 193 7.84 15.26 -14.47
N ALA A 194 6.96 14.31 -14.18
CA ALA A 194 6.15 14.30 -12.97
C ALA A 194 6.69 13.25 -11.99
N VAL A 195 6.89 13.65 -10.75
CA VAL A 195 7.27 12.78 -9.62
C VAL A 195 6.11 12.75 -8.64
N LYS A 196 5.57 11.55 -8.37
CA LYS A 196 4.53 11.35 -7.36
C LYS A 196 5.15 10.83 -6.07
N LEU A 197 4.77 11.45 -4.98
CA LEU A 197 5.23 11.08 -3.64
C LEU A 197 4.04 10.80 -2.74
N LEU A 198 4.17 9.74 -1.95
CA LEU A 198 3.32 9.46 -0.81
C LEU A 198 3.99 10.01 0.44
N ILE A 199 3.21 10.62 1.32
CA ILE A 199 3.68 11.20 2.58
C ILE A 199 2.88 10.54 3.70
N ARG A 200 3.57 10.08 4.73
CA ARG A 200 2.93 9.54 5.94
C ARG A 200 3.51 10.17 7.20
N ASP A 201 2.66 10.33 8.19
CA ASP A 201 3.01 10.71 9.55
C ASP A 201 1.91 10.24 10.50
N PHE A 202 2.23 10.14 11.78
CA PHE A 202 1.23 9.83 12.82
C PHE A 202 0.59 11.08 13.43
N LYS A 203 1.05 12.26 13.01
CA LYS A 203 0.54 13.55 13.47
C LYS A 203 0.33 14.49 12.29
N VAL A 204 -0.81 15.17 12.25
CA VAL A 204 -1.12 16.16 11.20
C VAL A 204 -0.04 17.27 11.10
N PRO A 205 0.50 17.83 12.19
CA PRO A 205 1.59 18.80 12.08
C PRO A 205 2.83 18.24 11.37
N GLY A 206 3.25 17.00 11.68
CA GLY A 206 4.39 16.36 11.03
C GLY A 206 4.15 16.06 9.55
N LEU A 207 2.90 15.74 9.16
CA LEU A 207 2.51 15.63 7.75
C LEU A 207 2.72 16.96 7.02
N LYS A 208 2.22 18.06 7.59
CA LYS A 208 2.34 19.41 7.03
C LYS A 208 3.79 19.91 6.97
N GLU A 209 4.63 19.56 7.93
CA GLU A 209 6.07 19.85 7.90
C GLU A 209 6.75 19.14 6.71
N LYS A 210 6.38 17.89 6.42
CA LYS A 210 6.91 17.14 5.28
C LYS A 210 6.46 17.72 3.94
N GLU A 211 5.19 18.12 3.84
CA GLU A 211 4.67 18.81 2.65
C GLU A 211 5.43 20.11 2.37
N ALA A 212 5.60 20.94 3.40
CA ALA A 212 6.34 22.19 3.28
C ALA A 212 7.81 21.97 2.93
N PHE A 213 8.44 20.94 3.51
CA PHE A 213 9.80 20.53 3.15
C PHE A 213 9.92 20.17 1.67
N LEU A 214 8.99 19.37 1.15
CA LEU A 214 9.00 18.94 -0.25
C LEU A 214 8.77 20.09 -1.22
N ASP A 215 7.82 20.98 -0.94
CA ASP A 215 7.57 22.17 -1.77
C ASP A 215 8.81 23.07 -1.81
N ASN A 216 9.43 23.34 -0.66
CA ASN A 216 10.66 24.10 -0.61
C ASN A 216 11.81 23.43 -1.36
N LEU A 217 11.96 22.10 -1.22
CA LEU A 217 12.99 21.33 -1.92
C LEU A 217 12.79 21.39 -3.44
N ALA A 218 11.57 21.24 -3.92
CA ALA A 218 11.26 21.34 -5.34
C ALA A 218 11.58 22.73 -5.91
N ARG A 219 11.19 23.80 -5.20
CA ARG A 219 11.49 25.18 -5.59
C ARG A 219 12.98 25.49 -5.59
N THR A 220 13.70 25.06 -4.57
CA THR A 220 15.16 25.25 -4.50
C THR A 220 15.88 24.45 -5.56
N THR A 221 15.44 23.25 -5.87
CA THR A 221 15.99 22.45 -6.98
C THR A 221 15.83 23.18 -8.30
N VAL A 222 14.64 23.68 -8.60
CA VAL A 222 14.38 24.38 -9.88
C VAL A 222 15.19 25.67 -9.99
N ALA A 223 15.47 26.36 -8.88
CA ALA A 223 16.28 27.57 -8.90
C ALA A 223 17.71 27.35 -9.46
N ASP A 224 18.24 26.14 -9.34
CA ASP A 224 19.54 25.75 -9.90
C ASP A 224 19.48 25.43 -11.41
N TRP A 225 18.29 25.42 -12.01
CA TRP A 225 18.04 25.07 -13.41
C TRP A 225 17.40 26.25 -14.18
N PRO A 226 18.20 27.20 -14.71
CA PRO A 226 17.67 28.37 -15.40
C PRO A 226 16.69 28.01 -16.55
N GLY A 227 15.52 28.61 -16.52
CA GLY A 227 14.47 28.35 -17.50
C GLY A 227 13.52 27.19 -17.19
N ALA A 228 13.76 26.48 -16.07
CA ALA A 228 12.82 25.46 -15.57
C ALA A 228 11.75 26.06 -14.67
N THR A 229 10.63 25.34 -14.54
CA THR A 229 9.57 25.61 -13.56
C THR A 229 9.12 24.33 -12.89
N VAL A 230 8.47 24.45 -11.71
CA VAL A 230 7.80 23.35 -11.02
C VAL A 230 6.39 23.77 -10.59
N GLU A 231 5.47 22.84 -10.77
CA GLU A 231 4.08 22.89 -10.32
C GLU A 231 3.78 21.73 -9.38
#